data_049d21dda79fee6fd7cbb801af692bf5
#
_entry.id   049d21dda79fee6fd7cbb801af692bf5
#
_cell.length_a   1.000
_cell.length_b   1.000
_cell.length_c   1.000
_cell.angle_alpha   90.00
_cell.angle_beta   90.00
_cell.angle_gamma   90.00
#
_symmetry.space_group_name_H-M   'P 1'
#
loop_
_entity.id
_entity.type
_entity.pdbx_description
1 polymer ?
#
loop_
_entity_poly.entity_id
_entity_poly.type
_entity_poly.pdbx_seq_one_letter_code
_entity_poly.pdbx_strand_id
1 'polypeptide(L)'
;MGLLTILRKQREREREIRVLILGLDNAGKTTVTKKFLGEELSTVEPTLGFNIKTVNFHEFTINFWDVGGQKSLRSYWRNYFEQTDALIWVVDSGDQERMLACREELRSLLGEERLSGATLLVLANKQDLPSSLRVADIAKLLNLEEIKSHHWRIYSCSAMTGENLLEAVSWMCDDVASRIFTLE
;
A
#
# COMPACT_ATOMS: atom_id res chain seq x y z
N MET A 1 -16.28 29.68 -5.14
CA MET A 1 -15.38 28.51 -4.97
C MET A 1 -16.17 27.41 -4.29
N GLY A 2 -16.22 26.21 -4.88
CA GLY A 2 -16.95 25.10 -4.29
C GLY A 2 -16.22 24.52 -3.08
N LEU A 3 -16.96 23.92 -2.15
CA LEU A 3 -16.42 23.26 -0.96
C LEU A 3 -15.30 22.25 -1.29
N LEU A 4 -15.46 21.47 -2.36
CA LEU A 4 -14.48 20.51 -2.84
C LEU A 4 -13.15 21.18 -3.23
N THR A 5 -13.20 22.36 -3.83
CA THR A 5 -12.01 23.13 -4.20
C THR A 5 -11.26 23.63 -2.96
N ILE A 6 -11.99 24.03 -1.93
CA ILE A 6 -11.41 24.48 -0.67
C ILE A 6 -10.73 23.31 0.04
N LEU A 7 -11.39 22.15 0.14
CA LEU A 7 -10.85 20.94 0.77
C LEU A 7 -9.60 20.43 0.02
N ARG A 8 -9.62 20.49 -1.32
CA ARG A 8 -8.45 20.10 -2.13
C ARG A 8 -7.26 21.03 -1.86
N LYS A 9 -7.47 22.34 -1.86
CA LYS A 9 -6.42 23.32 -1.53
C LYS A 9 -5.88 23.14 -0.11
N GLN A 10 -6.74 22.77 0.83
CA GLN A 10 -6.32 22.51 2.20
C GLN A 10 -5.41 21.25 2.27
N ARG A 11 -5.79 20.15 1.59
CA ARG A 11 -4.96 18.95 1.50
C ARG A 11 -3.59 19.23 0.87
N GLU A 12 -3.57 19.98 -0.25
CA GLU A 12 -2.32 20.40 -0.90
C GLU A 12 -1.42 21.21 0.04
N ARG A 13 -2.01 22.10 0.83
CA ARG A 13 -1.30 22.94 1.80
C ARG A 13 -0.73 22.13 2.97
N GLU A 14 -1.45 21.12 3.43
CA GLU A 14 -1.06 20.25 4.54
C GLU A 14 -0.24 19.04 4.06
N ARG A 15 0.01 18.90 2.76
CA ARG A 15 0.70 17.76 2.15
C ARG A 15 0.16 16.41 2.65
N GLU A 16 -1.15 16.31 2.69
CA GLU A 16 -1.85 15.13 3.15
C GLU A 16 -1.92 14.08 2.05
N ILE A 17 -1.49 12.86 2.35
CA ILE A 17 -1.51 11.71 1.46
C ILE A 17 -2.41 10.62 2.03
N ARG A 18 -3.39 10.18 1.26
CA ARG A 18 -4.23 9.04 1.60
C ARG A 18 -3.68 7.77 0.97
N VAL A 19 -3.32 6.81 1.81
CA VAL A 19 -2.72 5.54 1.42
C VAL A 19 -3.63 4.38 1.81
N LEU A 20 -3.99 3.58 0.83
CA LEU A 20 -4.76 2.35 1.03
C LEU A 20 -3.80 1.16 1.09
N ILE A 21 -3.86 0.38 2.15
CA ILE A 21 -3.02 -0.82 2.32
C ILE A 21 -3.88 -2.05 2.10
N LEU A 22 -3.58 -2.79 1.06
CA LEU A 22 -4.27 -4.00 0.65
C LEU A 22 -3.30 -5.16 0.41
N GLY A 23 -3.86 -6.34 0.27
CA GLY A 23 -3.14 -7.59 0.05
C GLY A 23 -3.96 -8.75 0.61
N LEU A 24 -3.53 -9.97 0.34
CA LEU A 24 -4.21 -11.14 0.87
C LEU A 24 -4.12 -11.17 2.41
N ASP A 25 -4.98 -11.95 3.03
CA ASP A 25 -4.89 -12.20 4.46
C ASP A 25 -3.53 -12.81 4.82
N ASN A 26 -3.04 -12.49 6.00
CA ASN A 26 -1.73 -12.91 6.52
C ASN A 26 -0.51 -12.39 5.71
N ALA A 27 -0.67 -11.43 4.82
CA ALA A 27 0.46 -10.84 4.10
C ALA A 27 1.33 -9.92 5.00
N GLY A 28 0.79 -9.46 6.11
CA GLY A 28 1.48 -8.59 7.07
C GLY A 28 1.14 -7.11 6.95
N LYS A 29 -0.01 -6.76 6.41
CA LYS A 29 -0.48 -5.36 6.25
C LYS A 29 -0.47 -4.59 7.56
N THR A 30 -1.15 -5.12 8.58
CA THR A 30 -1.21 -4.51 9.91
C THR A 30 0.17 -4.46 10.58
N THR A 31 1.00 -5.48 10.38
CA THR A 31 2.38 -5.50 10.88
C THR A 31 3.22 -4.39 10.23
N VAL A 32 3.09 -4.18 8.93
CA VAL A 32 3.74 -3.07 8.22
C VAL A 32 3.35 -1.73 8.83
N THR A 33 2.06 -1.50 9.02
CA THR A 33 1.53 -0.25 9.58
C THR A 33 2.04 -0.03 11.00
N LYS A 34 1.93 -1.04 11.87
CA LYS A 34 2.42 -0.96 13.26
C LYS A 34 3.93 -0.72 13.32
N LYS A 35 4.71 -1.44 12.50
CA LYS A 35 6.16 -1.26 12.48
C LYS A 35 6.55 0.15 12.04
N PHE A 36 5.91 0.67 11.03
CA PHE A 36 6.14 2.02 10.54
C PHE A 36 5.81 3.08 11.62
N LEU A 37 4.78 2.84 12.42
CA LEU A 37 4.37 3.71 13.54
C LEU A 37 5.19 3.52 14.81
N GLY A 38 6.08 2.54 14.87
CA GLY A 38 6.81 2.18 16.08
C GLY A 38 5.95 1.53 17.15
N GLU A 39 4.80 0.96 16.78
CA GLU A 39 3.92 0.22 17.68
C GLU A 39 4.41 -1.21 17.95
N GLU A 40 3.97 -1.78 19.06
CA GLU A 40 4.32 -3.14 19.43
C GLU A 40 3.68 -4.19 18.52
N LEU A 41 4.46 -5.21 18.10
CA LEU A 41 4.04 -6.23 17.16
C LEU A 41 3.48 -7.49 17.83
N SER A 42 3.57 -7.63 19.15
CA SER A 42 3.18 -8.83 19.90
C SER A 42 1.70 -9.20 19.79
N THR A 43 0.85 -8.25 19.38
CA THR A 43 -0.61 -8.40 19.35
C THR A 43 -1.19 -8.07 17.99
N VAL A 44 -0.70 -8.71 16.93
CA VAL A 44 -1.30 -8.55 15.58
C VAL A 44 -2.34 -9.63 15.38
N GLU A 45 -3.59 -9.20 15.29
CA GLU A 45 -4.74 -10.05 14.96
C GLU A 45 -5.23 -9.74 13.54
N PRO A 46 -5.97 -10.68 12.90
CA PRO A 46 -6.62 -10.41 11.62
C PRO A 46 -7.54 -9.18 11.69
N THR A 47 -7.38 -8.26 10.75
CA THR A 47 -8.20 -7.04 10.69
C THR A 47 -9.62 -7.37 10.23
N LEU A 48 -10.60 -7.15 11.10
CA LEU A 48 -12.01 -7.24 10.79
C LEU A 48 -12.52 -5.83 10.43
N GLY A 49 -12.62 -5.56 9.13
CA GLY A 49 -12.97 -4.24 8.64
C GLY A 49 -11.75 -3.43 8.24
N PHE A 50 -11.53 -2.29 8.89
CA PHE A 50 -10.41 -1.39 8.57
C PHE A 50 -9.90 -0.65 9.82
N ASN A 51 -8.65 -0.19 9.75
CA ASN A 51 -8.05 0.72 10.71
C ASN A 51 -7.45 1.92 9.98
N ILE A 52 -7.65 3.11 10.52
CA ILE A 52 -7.01 4.34 10.02
C ILE A 52 -5.93 4.76 11.00
N LYS A 53 -4.74 5.00 10.50
CA LYS A 53 -3.60 5.51 11.25
C LYS A 53 -3.02 6.71 10.53
N THR A 54 -2.83 7.80 11.26
CA THR A 54 -2.22 9.02 10.74
C THR A 54 -0.80 9.15 11.29
N VAL A 55 0.15 9.43 10.41
CA VAL A 55 1.55 9.64 10.78
C VAL A 55 2.12 10.84 10.03
N ASN A 56 2.95 11.62 10.73
CA ASN A 56 3.77 12.63 10.11
C ASN A 56 5.09 12.01 9.68
N PHE A 57 5.39 12.07 8.39
CA PHE A 57 6.60 11.52 7.80
C PHE A 57 7.23 12.58 6.89
N HIS A 58 8.41 13.08 7.31
CA HIS A 58 9.04 14.26 6.71
C HIS A 58 8.04 15.44 6.65
N GLU A 59 7.78 15.95 5.46
CA GLU A 59 6.87 17.07 5.22
C GLU A 59 5.42 16.62 4.94
N PHE A 60 5.14 15.29 5.00
CA PHE A 60 3.85 14.73 4.66
C PHE A 60 3.08 14.30 5.89
N THR A 61 1.76 14.43 5.82
CA THR A 61 0.82 13.77 6.73
C THR A 61 0.20 12.58 5.99
N ILE A 62 0.52 11.37 6.42
CA ILE A 62 0.07 10.14 5.76
C ILE A 62 -1.07 9.53 6.54
N ASN A 63 -2.20 9.30 5.89
CA ASN A 63 -3.34 8.56 6.40
C ASN A 63 -3.32 7.15 5.83
N PHE A 64 -2.90 6.18 6.63
CA PHE A 64 -2.93 4.77 6.26
C PHE A 64 -4.29 4.14 6.55
N TRP A 65 -4.89 3.57 5.53
CA TRP A 65 -6.12 2.79 5.61
C TRP A 65 -5.77 1.31 5.47
N ASP A 66 -5.59 0.63 6.59
CA ASP A 66 -5.32 -0.82 6.65
C ASP A 66 -6.64 -1.58 6.60
N VAL A 67 -6.88 -2.30 5.52
CA VAL A 67 -8.15 -3.01 5.28
C VAL A 67 -7.92 -4.51 5.29
N GLY A 68 -8.86 -5.24 5.91
CA GLY A 68 -8.80 -6.70 6.03
C GLY A 68 -8.69 -7.42 4.68
N GLY A 69 -7.80 -8.40 4.62
CA GLY A 69 -7.46 -9.15 3.39
C GLY A 69 -8.16 -10.50 3.22
N GLN A 70 -9.01 -10.90 4.18
CA GLN A 70 -9.76 -12.16 4.08
C GLN A 70 -10.65 -12.15 2.83
N LYS A 71 -10.74 -13.31 2.16
CA LYS A 71 -11.48 -13.45 0.89
C LYS A 71 -12.91 -12.93 0.97
N SER A 72 -13.59 -13.15 2.08
CA SER A 72 -14.98 -12.67 2.32
C SER A 72 -15.10 -11.15 2.44
N LEU A 73 -13.99 -10.44 2.74
CA LEU A 73 -13.97 -8.98 2.93
C LEU A 73 -13.53 -8.22 1.68
N ARG A 74 -12.92 -8.87 0.69
CA ARG A 74 -12.32 -8.19 -0.49
C ARG A 74 -13.35 -7.45 -1.34
N SER A 75 -14.60 -7.92 -1.39
CA SER A 75 -15.68 -7.21 -2.08
C SER A 75 -15.97 -5.83 -1.50
N TYR A 76 -15.63 -5.60 -0.23
CA TYR A 76 -15.79 -4.31 0.45
C TYR A 76 -14.64 -3.34 0.20
N TRP A 77 -13.54 -3.76 -0.39
CA TRP A 77 -12.41 -2.89 -0.69
C TRP A 77 -12.79 -1.67 -1.51
N ARG A 78 -13.77 -1.81 -2.39
CA ARG A 78 -14.31 -0.72 -3.22
C ARG A 78 -14.80 0.49 -2.44
N ASN A 79 -15.22 0.29 -1.19
CA ASN A 79 -15.70 1.35 -0.33
C ASN A 79 -14.59 2.34 0.07
N TYR A 80 -13.32 1.97 -0.12
CA TYR A 80 -12.17 2.75 0.31
C TYR A 80 -11.36 3.36 -0.83
N PHE A 81 -11.79 3.19 -2.09
CA PHE A 81 -11.03 3.63 -3.27
C PHE A 81 -11.06 5.14 -3.51
N GLU A 82 -12.12 5.81 -3.06
CA GLU A 82 -12.26 7.25 -3.27
C GLU A 82 -11.10 8.03 -2.66
N GLN A 83 -10.57 8.99 -3.42
CA GLN A 83 -9.49 9.90 -2.99
C GLN A 83 -8.20 9.19 -2.55
N THR A 84 -7.96 7.98 -3.03
CA THR A 84 -6.72 7.25 -2.76
C THR A 84 -5.59 7.81 -3.63
N ASP A 85 -4.52 8.28 -3.00
CA ASP A 85 -3.34 8.84 -3.67
C ASP A 85 -2.31 7.75 -3.96
N ALA A 86 -2.22 6.76 -3.08
CA ALA A 86 -1.33 5.61 -3.24
C ALA A 86 -1.97 4.32 -2.73
N LEU A 87 -1.61 3.23 -3.38
CA LEU A 87 -1.95 1.86 -2.99
C LEU A 87 -0.67 1.15 -2.57
N ILE A 88 -0.63 0.65 -1.35
CA ILE A 88 0.39 -0.30 -0.91
C ILE A 88 -0.18 -1.71 -1.04
N TRP A 89 0.43 -2.51 -1.90
CA TRP A 89 0.11 -3.91 -2.08
C TRP A 89 1.12 -4.79 -1.35
N VAL A 90 0.69 -5.46 -0.28
CA VAL A 90 1.58 -6.27 0.55
C VAL A 90 1.50 -7.73 0.15
N VAL A 91 2.67 -8.31 -0.15
CA VAL A 91 2.83 -9.68 -0.61
C VAL A 91 3.59 -10.48 0.44
N ASP A 92 3.08 -11.65 0.80
CA ASP A 92 3.82 -12.65 1.57
C ASP A 92 4.81 -13.37 0.63
N SER A 93 6.09 -13.07 0.76
CA SER A 93 7.13 -13.64 -0.10
C SER A 93 7.34 -15.15 0.09
N GLY A 94 6.83 -15.71 1.18
CA GLY A 94 6.90 -17.15 1.46
C GLY A 94 5.67 -17.94 0.97
N ASP A 95 4.60 -17.27 0.58
CA ASP A 95 3.34 -17.89 0.20
C ASP A 95 3.24 -18.12 -1.32
N GLN A 96 4.00 -19.08 -1.80
CA GLN A 96 4.05 -19.40 -3.24
C GLN A 96 2.72 -19.97 -3.76
N GLU A 97 1.97 -20.67 -2.92
CA GLU A 97 0.71 -21.32 -3.32
C GLU A 97 -0.35 -20.30 -3.70
N ARG A 98 -0.38 -19.14 -3.02
CA ARG A 98 -1.36 -18.09 -3.29
C ARG A 98 -0.85 -16.98 -4.20
N MET A 99 0.31 -17.12 -4.82
CA MET A 99 0.89 -16.07 -5.66
C MET A 99 0.02 -15.77 -6.88
N LEU A 100 -0.62 -16.80 -7.45
CA LEU A 100 -1.58 -16.60 -8.56
C LEU A 100 -2.81 -15.82 -8.10
N ALA A 101 -3.39 -16.18 -6.97
CA ALA A 101 -4.53 -15.44 -6.39
C ALA A 101 -4.15 -13.99 -6.07
N CYS A 102 -2.94 -13.78 -5.53
CA CYS A 102 -2.38 -12.46 -5.28
C CYS A 102 -2.30 -11.60 -6.55
N ARG A 103 -1.82 -12.18 -7.65
CA ARG A 103 -1.76 -11.52 -8.96
C ARG A 103 -3.15 -11.13 -9.48
N GLU A 104 -4.10 -12.04 -9.44
CA GLU A 104 -5.45 -11.80 -9.95
C GLU A 104 -6.18 -10.70 -9.16
N GLU A 105 -6.03 -10.68 -7.83
CA GLU A 105 -6.60 -9.62 -6.99
C GLU A 105 -5.96 -8.25 -7.30
N LEU A 106 -4.63 -8.20 -7.42
CA LEU A 106 -3.94 -6.97 -7.79
C LEU A 106 -4.39 -6.47 -9.17
N ARG A 107 -4.48 -7.36 -10.15
CA ARG A 107 -4.94 -7.03 -11.50
C ARG A 107 -6.35 -6.45 -11.49
N SER A 108 -7.25 -7.04 -10.71
CA SER A 108 -8.62 -6.56 -10.54
C SER A 108 -8.64 -5.15 -9.95
N LEU A 109 -7.84 -4.88 -8.93
CA LEU A 109 -7.71 -3.55 -8.32
C LEU A 109 -7.21 -2.49 -9.30
N LEU A 110 -6.20 -2.81 -10.09
CA LEU A 110 -5.63 -1.87 -11.05
C LEU A 110 -6.55 -1.54 -12.22
N GLY A 111 -7.59 -2.37 -12.43
CA GLY A 111 -8.67 -2.09 -13.38
C GLY A 111 -9.76 -1.15 -12.86
N GLU A 112 -9.75 -0.81 -11.57
CA GLU A 112 -10.75 0.07 -10.96
C GLU A 112 -10.48 1.54 -11.31
N GLU A 113 -11.45 2.19 -11.93
CA GLU A 113 -11.33 3.58 -12.39
C GLU A 113 -11.00 4.56 -11.24
N ARG A 114 -11.57 4.33 -10.06
CA ARG A 114 -11.33 5.17 -8.86
C ARG A 114 -9.91 5.11 -8.32
N LEU A 115 -9.14 4.09 -8.70
CA LEU A 115 -7.71 3.97 -8.38
C LEU A 115 -6.80 4.42 -9.53
N SER A 116 -7.37 4.90 -10.62
CA SER A 116 -6.60 5.35 -11.78
C SER A 116 -5.62 6.45 -11.39
N GLY A 117 -4.37 6.31 -11.79
CA GLY A 117 -3.31 7.26 -11.50
C GLY A 117 -2.74 7.22 -10.08
N ALA A 118 -3.28 6.39 -9.18
CA ALA A 118 -2.66 6.21 -7.87
C ALA A 118 -1.27 5.58 -7.98
N THR A 119 -0.34 6.01 -7.13
CA THR A 119 0.97 5.36 -7.01
C THR A 119 0.82 3.95 -6.47
N LEU A 120 1.47 2.97 -7.07
CA LEU A 120 1.48 1.59 -6.59
C LEU A 120 2.84 1.25 -5.97
N LEU A 121 2.85 1.03 -4.66
CA LEU A 121 3.98 0.48 -3.94
C LEU A 121 3.72 -1.00 -3.63
N VAL A 122 4.53 -1.89 -4.20
CA VAL A 122 4.48 -3.32 -3.88
C VAL A 122 5.52 -3.63 -2.82
N LEU A 123 5.10 -4.19 -1.70
CA LEU A 123 5.98 -4.65 -0.64
C LEU A 123 6.10 -6.18 -0.68
N ALA A 124 7.23 -6.68 -1.14
CA ALA A 124 7.61 -8.09 -1.02
C ALA A 124 8.04 -8.35 0.43
N ASN A 125 7.06 -8.56 1.29
CA ASN A 125 7.23 -8.66 2.73
C ASN A 125 7.69 -10.04 3.18
N LYS A 126 8.10 -10.14 4.43
CA LYS A 126 8.59 -11.36 5.09
C LYS A 126 9.91 -11.88 4.51
N GLN A 127 10.77 -10.97 4.05
CA GLN A 127 12.11 -11.33 3.53
C GLN A 127 13.07 -11.87 4.61
N ASP A 128 12.70 -11.72 5.88
CA ASP A 128 13.38 -12.37 7.01
C ASP A 128 13.21 -13.89 7.05
N LEU A 129 12.21 -14.43 6.33
CA LEU A 129 11.97 -15.88 6.27
C LEU A 129 12.92 -16.57 5.27
N PRO A 130 13.52 -17.72 5.64
CA PRO A 130 14.41 -18.48 4.73
C PRO A 130 13.71 -18.95 3.45
N SER A 131 12.39 -19.16 3.49
CA SER A 131 11.59 -19.64 2.35
C SER A 131 11.09 -18.53 1.42
N SER A 132 11.46 -17.27 1.68
CA SER A 132 10.98 -16.16 0.88
C SER A 132 11.53 -16.17 -0.55
N LEU A 133 10.64 -15.89 -1.50
CA LEU A 133 11.02 -15.66 -2.89
C LEU A 133 11.78 -14.36 -3.02
N ARG A 134 12.69 -14.30 -3.99
CA ARG A 134 13.38 -13.06 -4.35
C ARG A 134 12.41 -12.06 -5.00
N VAL A 135 12.67 -10.79 -4.81
CA VAL A 135 11.87 -9.68 -5.38
C VAL A 135 11.69 -9.82 -6.90
N ALA A 136 12.75 -10.20 -7.62
CA ALA A 136 12.69 -10.39 -9.07
C ALA A 136 11.72 -11.51 -9.48
N ASP A 137 11.66 -12.59 -8.72
CA ASP A 137 10.75 -13.70 -8.98
C ASP A 137 9.31 -13.31 -8.68
N ILE A 138 9.07 -12.57 -7.59
CA ILE A 138 7.74 -12.02 -7.24
C ILE A 138 7.27 -11.06 -8.32
N ALA A 139 8.12 -10.16 -8.80
CA ALA A 139 7.78 -9.21 -9.87
C ALA A 139 7.31 -9.92 -11.15
N LYS A 140 7.96 -11.03 -11.51
CA LYS A 140 7.56 -11.87 -12.65
C LYS A 140 6.23 -12.60 -12.39
N LEU A 141 6.07 -13.22 -11.22
CA LEU A 141 4.85 -13.95 -10.87
C LEU A 141 3.62 -13.05 -10.82
N LEU A 142 3.79 -11.79 -10.40
CA LEU A 142 2.73 -10.79 -10.37
C LEU A 142 2.55 -10.05 -11.69
N ASN A 143 3.37 -10.32 -12.72
CA ASN A 143 3.37 -9.62 -14.01
C ASN A 143 3.50 -8.10 -13.87
N LEU A 144 4.33 -7.60 -12.96
CA LEU A 144 4.43 -6.17 -12.67
C LEU A 144 4.88 -5.35 -13.89
N GLU A 145 5.75 -5.91 -14.74
CA GLU A 145 6.25 -5.26 -15.96
C GLU A 145 5.15 -4.96 -17.00
N GLU A 146 4.02 -5.66 -16.90
CA GLU A 146 2.87 -5.42 -17.78
C GLU A 146 2.00 -4.24 -17.32
N ILE A 147 2.21 -3.73 -16.09
CA ILE A 147 1.45 -2.61 -15.54
C ILE A 147 1.89 -1.32 -16.22
N LYS A 148 0.99 -0.72 -17.01
CA LYS A 148 1.20 0.59 -17.68
C LYS A 148 0.26 1.67 -17.17
N SER A 149 -0.76 1.27 -16.39
CA SER A 149 -1.81 2.15 -15.88
C SER A 149 -1.42 2.95 -14.63
N HIS A 150 -0.40 2.50 -13.91
CA HIS A 150 0.04 3.07 -12.65
C HIS A 150 1.56 3.19 -12.64
N HIS A 151 2.07 4.24 -11.98
CA HIS A 151 3.47 4.32 -11.62
C HIS A 151 3.72 3.37 -10.45
N TRP A 152 4.65 2.45 -10.57
CA TRP A 152 4.85 1.41 -9.56
C TRP A 152 6.32 1.16 -9.23
N ARG A 153 6.55 0.64 -8.05
CA ARG A 153 7.84 0.10 -7.63
C ARG A 153 7.64 -1.05 -6.64
N ILE A 154 8.55 -2.01 -6.64
CA ILE A 154 8.59 -3.11 -5.70
C ILE A 154 9.82 -2.99 -4.79
N TYR A 155 9.63 -3.21 -3.49
CA TYR A 155 10.69 -3.27 -2.50
C TYR A 155 10.66 -4.61 -1.77
N SER A 156 11.85 -5.20 -1.56
CA SER A 156 12.00 -6.25 -0.56
C SER A 156 11.90 -5.62 0.83
N CYS A 157 11.15 -6.21 1.73
CA CYS A 157 11.05 -5.69 3.09
C CYS A 157 10.74 -6.79 4.11
N SER A 158 10.92 -6.44 5.38
CA SER A 158 10.45 -7.21 6.51
C SER A 158 9.76 -6.28 7.50
N ALA A 159 8.46 -6.49 7.69
CA ALA A 159 7.72 -5.77 8.72
C ALA A 159 8.18 -6.15 10.14
N MET A 160 8.74 -7.34 10.32
CA MET A 160 9.29 -7.78 11.62
C MET A 160 10.56 -7.02 11.99
N THR A 161 11.49 -6.84 11.05
CA THR A 161 12.76 -6.15 11.29
C THR A 161 12.70 -4.66 11.01
N GLY A 162 11.80 -4.23 10.15
CA GLY A 162 11.69 -2.85 9.65
C GLY A 162 12.54 -2.60 8.40
N GLU A 163 13.24 -3.60 7.90
CA GLU A 163 14.09 -3.47 6.73
C GLU A 163 13.34 -2.90 5.53
N ASN A 164 13.90 -1.87 4.91
CA ASN A 164 13.42 -1.16 3.72
C ASN A 164 12.04 -0.48 3.80
N LEU A 165 11.36 -0.49 4.94
CA LEU A 165 10.04 0.14 5.06
C LEU A 165 10.09 1.65 4.90
N LEU A 166 11.04 2.32 5.56
CA LEU A 166 11.18 3.78 5.47
C LEU A 166 11.54 4.22 4.06
N GLU A 167 12.46 3.51 3.41
CA GLU A 167 12.87 3.79 2.03
C GLU A 167 11.71 3.61 1.04
N ALA A 168 10.94 2.54 1.18
CA ALA A 168 9.79 2.28 0.34
C ALA A 168 8.69 3.36 0.48
N VAL A 169 8.38 3.75 1.70
CA VAL A 169 7.39 4.81 1.97
C VAL A 169 7.89 6.17 1.49
N SER A 170 9.20 6.47 1.64
CA SER A 170 9.81 7.69 1.12
C SER A 170 9.64 7.79 -0.40
N TRP A 171 9.96 6.73 -1.14
CA TRP A 171 9.74 6.70 -2.58
C TRP A 171 8.26 6.94 -2.94
N MET A 172 7.35 6.31 -2.24
CA MET A 172 5.90 6.48 -2.48
C MET A 172 5.46 7.93 -2.27
N CYS A 173 5.91 8.57 -1.19
CA CYS A 173 5.59 9.97 -0.90
C CYS A 173 6.15 10.91 -1.98
N ASP A 174 7.38 10.70 -2.41
CA ASP A 174 8.02 11.49 -3.45
C ASP A 174 7.29 11.35 -4.79
N ASP A 175 6.88 10.12 -5.14
CA ASP A 175 6.12 9.86 -6.35
C ASP A 175 4.74 10.54 -6.33
N VAL A 176 4.01 10.42 -5.22
CA VAL A 176 2.72 11.11 -5.02
C VAL A 176 2.91 12.62 -5.11
N ALA A 177 3.92 13.17 -4.41
CA ALA A 177 4.21 14.60 -4.40
C ALA A 177 4.50 15.15 -5.80
N SER A 178 5.25 14.40 -6.61
CA SER A 178 5.59 14.80 -7.99
C SER A 178 4.37 14.94 -8.91
N ARG A 179 3.24 14.31 -8.56
CA ARG A 179 2.01 14.33 -9.37
C ARG A 179 0.94 15.27 -8.82
N ILE A 180 0.89 15.45 -7.50
CA ILE A 180 -0.20 16.19 -6.83
C ILE A 180 0.22 17.61 -6.46
N PHE A 181 1.47 17.80 -6.02
CA PHE A 181 1.93 19.07 -5.46
C PHE A 181 2.79 19.93 -6.40
N THR A 182 3.00 19.50 -7.63
CA THR A 182 3.86 20.20 -8.62
C THR A 182 3.14 21.26 -9.47
N LEU A 183 1.97 21.71 -9.07
CA LEU A 183 1.26 22.80 -9.74
C LEU A 183 1.48 24.14 -8.99
N GLU A 184 2.74 24.59 -8.91
CA GLU A 184 3.09 26.00 -8.69
C GLU A 184 3.90 26.51 -9.86
#